data_7d21cf4b227fc47ab83b5ab52b479613
#
_entry.id   7d21cf4b227fc47ab83b5ab52b479613
#
_cell.length_a   1.000
_cell.length_b   1.000
_cell.length_c   1.000
_cell.angle_alpha   90.00
_cell.angle_beta   90.00
_cell.angle_gamma   90.00
#
_symmetry.space_group_name_H-M   'P 1'
#
loop_
_entity.id
_entity.type
_entity.pdbx_description
1 polymer ?
#
loop_
_entity_poly.entity_id
_entity_poly.type
_entity_poly.pdbx_seq_one_letter_code
_entity_poly.pdbx_strand_id
1 'polypeptide(L)'
;MKTRRAFLAVSITTLIVAIILISLRAYYVVVALIVGALLIGHREFWSLIRKRKMPPIDERVRENTNKSIRNGFIFLIIALAFLMLPFSVRIIETPNTVHVLGGLFLSGGALYLFSYLFYDRVESRLDERGLKMLKTFLLVTGISLGAFIISIFLHNAISGLFDIEEPVFFVIAVFISPLAFAVGIIGSLVIFIKGLFSKAL
;
A
#
# COMPACT_ATOMS: atom_id res chain seq x y z
N MET A 1 -29.79 -8.63 9.30
CA MET A 1 -29.83 -10.01 8.73
C MET A 1 -29.33 -10.09 7.28
N LYS A 2 -29.65 -9.16 6.39
CA LYS A 2 -29.25 -9.20 4.96
C LYS A 2 -27.73 -9.20 4.74
N THR A 3 -26.98 -8.35 5.46
CA THR A 3 -25.50 -8.24 5.36
C THR A 3 -24.74 -9.52 5.73
N ARG A 4 -25.18 -10.23 6.77
CA ARG A 4 -24.56 -11.50 7.19
C ARG A 4 -24.78 -12.61 6.15
N ARG A 5 -25.94 -12.68 5.55
CA ARG A 5 -26.24 -13.65 4.47
C ARG A 5 -25.43 -13.36 3.22
N ALA A 6 -25.33 -12.08 2.83
CA ALA A 6 -24.48 -11.66 1.71
C ALA A 6 -22.99 -11.99 1.95
N PHE A 7 -22.47 -11.70 3.15
CA PHE A 7 -21.10 -12.06 3.51
C PHE A 7 -20.85 -13.57 3.46
N LEU A 8 -21.77 -14.38 4.02
CA LEU A 8 -21.65 -15.84 3.95
C LEU A 8 -21.70 -16.35 2.51
N ALA A 9 -22.60 -15.81 1.68
CA ALA A 9 -22.69 -16.18 0.27
C ALA A 9 -21.39 -15.88 -0.47
N VAL A 10 -20.84 -14.67 -0.31
CA VAL A 10 -19.52 -14.28 -0.90
C VAL A 10 -18.41 -15.19 -0.41
N SER A 11 -18.35 -15.49 0.90
CA SER A 11 -17.32 -16.36 1.47
C SER A 11 -17.40 -17.79 0.91
N ILE A 12 -18.60 -18.34 0.78
CA ILE A 12 -18.83 -19.68 0.20
C ILE A 12 -18.42 -19.68 -1.28
N THR A 13 -18.85 -18.66 -2.05
CA THR A 13 -18.45 -18.54 -3.46
C THR A 13 -16.93 -18.44 -3.61
N THR A 14 -16.27 -17.62 -2.78
CA THR A 14 -14.81 -17.50 -2.77
C THR A 14 -14.13 -18.84 -2.48
N LEU A 15 -14.65 -19.60 -1.52
CA LEU A 15 -14.13 -20.93 -1.19
C LEU A 15 -14.29 -21.92 -2.35
N ILE A 16 -15.45 -21.95 -3.00
CA ILE A 16 -15.69 -22.83 -4.16
C ILE A 16 -14.75 -22.47 -5.31
N VAL A 17 -14.60 -21.19 -5.63
CA VAL A 17 -13.68 -20.73 -6.67
C VAL A 17 -12.23 -21.08 -6.30
N ALA A 18 -11.83 -20.93 -5.05
CA ALA A 18 -10.50 -21.31 -4.58
C ALA A 18 -10.24 -22.82 -4.77
N ILE A 19 -11.20 -23.69 -4.45
CA ILE A 19 -11.08 -25.14 -4.65
C ILE A 19 -10.90 -25.48 -6.15
N ILE A 20 -11.69 -24.85 -7.02
CA ILE A 20 -11.56 -25.04 -8.47
C ILE A 20 -10.17 -24.61 -8.95
N LEU A 21 -9.68 -23.44 -8.52
CA LEU A 21 -8.37 -22.92 -8.89
C LEU A 21 -7.22 -23.78 -8.36
N ILE A 22 -7.36 -24.40 -7.18
CA ILE A 22 -6.40 -25.38 -6.66
C ILE A 22 -6.34 -26.60 -7.57
N SER A 23 -7.48 -27.11 -8.02
CA SER A 23 -7.52 -28.25 -8.94
C SER A 23 -6.88 -27.96 -10.28
N LEU A 24 -6.91 -26.69 -10.71
CA LEU A 24 -6.23 -26.18 -11.91
C LEU A 24 -4.74 -25.81 -11.66
N ARG A 25 -4.19 -26.08 -10.48
CA ARG A 25 -2.82 -25.71 -10.06
C ARG A 25 -2.52 -24.21 -10.09
N ALA A 26 -3.53 -23.38 -10.08
CA ALA A 26 -3.42 -21.91 -10.11
C ALA A 26 -3.20 -21.32 -8.69
N TYR A 27 -2.22 -21.81 -7.94
CA TYR A 27 -2.00 -21.50 -6.52
C TYR A 27 -1.83 -20.01 -6.24
N TYR A 28 -1.13 -19.28 -7.11
CA TYR A 28 -0.93 -17.83 -6.92
C TYR A 28 -2.24 -17.05 -7.00
N VAL A 29 -3.16 -17.47 -7.90
CA VAL A 29 -4.48 -16.86 -8.03
C VAL A 29 -5.34 -17.15 -6.81
N VAL A 30 -5.21 -18.36 -6.23
CA VAL A 30 -5.90 -18.73 -4.98
C VAL A 30 -5.44 -17.85 -3.83
N VAL A 31 -4.12 -17.68 -3.66
CA VAL A 31 -3.57 -16.80 -2.61
C VAL A 31 -4.06 -15.37 -2.80
N ALA A 32 -4.01 -14.84 -4.02
CA ALA A 32 -4.50 -13.49 -4.32
C ALA A 32 -6.00 -13.34 -4.01
N LEU A 33 -6.83 -14.33 -4.37
CA LEU A 33 -8.26 -14.34 -4.09
C LEU A 33 -8.56 -14.34 -2.58
N ILE A 34 -7.88 -15.20 -1.81
CA ILE A 34 -8.05 -15.29 -0.35
C ILE A 34 -7.60 -13.99 0.32
N VAL A 35 -6.41 -13.49 -0.04
CA VAL A 35 -5.91 -12.21 0.49
C VAL A 35 -6.86 -11.08 0.13
N GLY A 36 -7.34 -11.00 -1.11
CA GLY A 36 -8.32 -10.00 -1.54
C GLY A 36 -9.62 -10.07 -0.75
N ALA A 37 -10.17 -11.27 -0.55
CA ALA A 37 -11.38 -11.46 0.25
C ALA A 37 -11.17 -11.04 1.72
N LEU A 38 -10.00 -11.35 2.31
CA LEU A 38 -9.65 -10.92 3.66
C LEU A 38 -9.47 -9.39 3.75
N LEU A 39 -8.86 -8.77 2.75
CA LEU A 39 -8.67 -7.31 2.71
C LEU A 39 -10.01 -6.58 2.63
N ILE A 40 -10.90 -7.03 1.77
CA ILE A 40 -12.23 -6.41 1.59
C ILE A 40 -13.12 -6.71 2.79
N GLY A 41 -13.14 -7.96 3.27
CA GLY A 41 -13.99 -8.44 4.36
C GLY A 41 -13.36 -8.38 5.76
N HIS A 42 -12.26 -7.64 5.97
CA HIS A 42 -11.53 -7.66 7.23
C HIS A 42 -12.38 -7.29 8.46
N ARG A 43 -13.33 -6.36 8.32
CA ARG A 43 -14.23 -5.94 9.41
C ARG A 43 -15.20 -7.05 9.81
N GLU A 44 -15.83 -7.65 8.82
CA GLU A 44 -16.76 -8.76 8.96
C GLU A 44 -16.05 -9.98 9.55
N PHE A 45 -14.86 -10.27 9.06
CA PHE A 45 -14.00 -11.35 9.55
C PHE A 45 -13.64 -11.15 11.04
N TRP A 46 -13.19 -9.95 11.45
CA TRP A 46 -12.91 -9.65 12.85
C TRP A 46 -14.16 -9.70 13.72
N SER A 47 -15.32 -9.29 13.24
CA SER A 47 -16.57 -9.38 13.98
C SER A 47 -17.00 -10.81 14.24
N LEU A 48 -16.76 -11.70 13.26
CA LEU A 48 -17.03 -13.15 13.40
C LEU A 48 -16.11 -13.79 14.42
N ILE A 49 -14.79 -13.55 14.36
CA ILE A 49 -13.80 -14.10 15.31
C ILE A 49 -14.14 -13.66 16.74
N ARG A 50 -14.48 -12.40 16.94
CA ARG A 50 -14.79 -11.85 18.27
C ARG A 50 -16.21 -12.15 18.73
N LYS A 51 -17.00 -12.93 17.99
CA LYS A 51 -18.41 -13.25 18.29
C LYS A 51 -19.28 -12.01 18.57
N ARG A 52 -18.92 -10.86 18.00
CA ARG A 52 -19.64 -9.59 18.14
C ARG A 52 -20.67 -9.43 17.04
N LYS A 53 -21.69 -8.59 17.30
CA LYS A 53 -22.61 -8.16 16.23
C LYS A 53 -21.80 -7.43 15.16
N MET A 54 -22.13 -7.68 13.87
CA MET A 54 -21.52 -6.94 12.77
C MET A 54 -21.69 -5.43 13.00
N PRO A 55 -20.61 -4.66 12.98
CA PRO A 55 -20.73 -3.22 13.16
C PRO A 55 -21.55 -2.63 12.01
N PRO A 56 -22.44 -1.68 12.31
CA PRO A 56 -23.19 -0.99 11.26
C PRO A 56 -22.23 -0.30 10.29
N ILE A 57 -22.59 -0.27 9.02
CA ILE A 57 -21.90 0.55 8.04
C ILE A 57 -22.49 1.95 8.20
N ASP A 58 -21.86 2.77 9.03
CA ASP A 58 -22.18 4.17 9.17
C ASP A 58 -21.47 5.03 8.11
N GLU A 59 -21.82 6.30 8.04
CA GLU A 59 -21.27 7.23 7.05
C GLU A 59 -19.75 7.38 7.18
N ARG A 60 -19.23 7.42 8.42
CA ARG A 60 -17.80 7.49 8.71
C ARG A 60 -17.05 6.29 8.15
N VAL A 61 -17.57 5.09 8.35
CA VAL A 61 -16.96 3.86 7.81
C VAL A 61 -16.94 3.89 6.28
N ARG A 62 -18.05 4.34 5.67
CA ARG A 62 -18.14 4.47 4.21
C ARG A 62 -17.12 5.48 3.68
N GLU A 63 -16.99 6.62 4.33
CA GLU A 63 -16.02 7.65 3.98
C GLU A 63 -14.58 7.16 4.10
N ASN A 64 -14.22 6.53 5.23
CA ASN A 64 -12.89 5.97 5.45
C ASN A 64 -12.55 4.89 4.42
N THR A 65 -13.51 4.03 4.08
CA THR A 65 -13.34 3.01 3.04
C THR A 65 -13.09 3.66 1.68
N ASN A 66 -13.89 4.67 1.30
CA ASN A 66 -13.72 5.36 0.02
C ASN A 66 -12.36 6.07 -0.08
N LYS A 67 -11.93 6.76 0.99
CA LYS A 67 -10.59 7.38 1.05
C LYS A 67 -9.48 6.35 0.89
N SER A 68 -9.63 5.21 1.53
CA SER A 68 -8.62 4.13 1.49
C SER A 68 -8.56 3.45 0.12
N ILE A 69 -9.70 3.19 -0.52
CA ILE A 69 -9.78 2.68 -1.89
C ILE A 69 -9.11 3.66 -2.85
N ARG A 70 -9.40 4.95 -2.72
CA ARG A 70 -8.80 5.99 -3.57
C ARG A 70 -7.28 6.00 -3.44
N ASN A 71 -6.73 5.91 -2.22
CA ASN A 71 -5.29 5.88 -2.00
C ASN A 71 -4.65 4.63 -2.63
N GLY A 72 -5.25 3.45 -2.44
CA GLY A 72 -4.80 2.21 -3.07
C GLY A 72 -4.84 2.29 -4.60
N PHE A 73 -5.89 2.86 -5.17
CA PHE A 73 -6.04 3.02 -6.62
C PHE A 73 -5.01 3.99 -7.22
N ILE A 74 -4.80 5.16 -6.58
CA ILE A 74 -3.77 6.12 -7.01
C ILE A 74 -2.39 5.47 -6.98
N PHE A 75 -2.08 4.73 -5.90
CA PHE A 75 -0.83 4.00 -5.81
C PHE A 75 -0.66 3.00 -6.97
N LEU A 76 -1.68 2.21 -7.27
CA LEU A 76 -1.62 1.22 -8.35
C LEU A 76 -1.38 1.89 -9.71
N ILE A 77 -2.04 3.01 -10.00
CA ILE A 77 -1.81 3.75 -11.25
C ILE A 77 -0.37 4.24 -11.34
N ILE A 78 0.15 4.85 -10.27
CA ILE A 78 1.53 5.35 -10.23
C ILE A 78 2.52 4.19 -10.36
N ALA A 79 2.33 3.12 -9.61
CA ALA A 79 3.21 1.95 -9.65
C ALA A 79 3.22 1.28 -11.04
N LEU A 80 2.07 1.15 -11.69
CA LEU A 80 1.97 0.65 -13.06
C LEU A 80 2.70 1.55 -14.05
N ALA A 81 2.53 2.88 -13.96
CA ALA A 81 3.22 3.81 -14.83
C ALA A 81 4.74 3.72 -14.66
N PHE A 82 5.23 3.63 -13.41
CA PHE A 82 6.67 3.43 -13.13
C PHE A 82 7.20 2.10 -13.64
N LEU A 83 6.43 1.01 -13.56
CA LEU A 83 6.84 -0.29 -14.08
C LEU A 83 6.83 -0.35 -15.60
N MET A 84 5.94 0.37 -16.26
CA MET A 84 5.88 0.41 -17.72
C MET A 84 7.16 0.99 -18.35
N LEU A 85 7.78 1.99 -17.71
CA LEU A 85 8.99 2.65 -18.23
C LEU A 85 10.16 1.66 -18.44
N PRO A 86 10.69 0.96 -17.41
CA PRO A 86 11.83 0.06 -17.59
C PRO A 86 11.53 -1.14 -18.50
N PHE A 87 10.26 -1.57 -18.58
CA PHE A 87 9.86 -2.65 -19.48
C PHE A 87 9.76 -2.19 -20.94
N SER A 88 9.27 -0.96 -21.20
CA SER A 88 9.17 -0.45 -22.57
C SER A 88 10.55 -0.17 -23.18
N VAL A 89 11.52 0.25 -22.38
CA VAL A 89 12.89 0.57 -22.82
C VAL A 89 13.83 -0.66 -22.77
N ARG A 90 13.33 -1.83 -22.34
CA ARG A 90 14.08 -3.09 -22.20
C ARG A 90 15.34 -2.98 -21.33
N ILE A 91 15.34 -2.05 -20.37
CA ILE A 91 16.45 -1.88 -19.39
C ILE A 91 16.50 -3.07 -18.42
N ILE A 92 15.36 -3.70 -18.17
CA ILE A 92 15.25 -4.84 -17.27
C ILE A 92 14.64 -6.00 -18.05
N GLU A 93 15.23 -7.19 -17.91
CA GLU A 93 14.60 -8.42 -18.41
C GLU A 93 13.19 -8.54 -17.81
N THR A 94 12.22 -8.93 -18.63
CA THR A 94 10.83 -9.02 -18.19
C THR A 94 10.71 -10.00 -17.03
N PRO A 95 10.45 -9.54 -15.79
CA PRO A 95 10.26 -10.45 -14.66
C PRO A 95 9.00 -11.27 -14.88
N ASN A 96 8.90 -12.38 -14.18
CA ASN A 96 7.71 -13.20 -14.21
C ASN A 96 6.47 -12.34 -13.90
N THR A 97 5.57 -12.24 -14.87
CA THR A 97 4.35 -11.42 -14.82
C THR A 97 3.54 -11.69 -13.54
N VAL A 98 3.50 -12.94 -13.07
CA VAL A 98 2.77 -13.33 -11.85
C VAL A 98 3.38 -12.67 -10.61
N HIS A 99 4.71 -12.58 -10.51
CA HIS A 99 5.38 -11.92 -9.39
C HIS A 99 5.13 -10.41 -9.39
N VAL A 100 5.15 -9.77 -10.56
CA VAL A 100 4.86 -8.33 -10.68
C VAL A 100 3.42 -8.04 -10.28
N LEU A 101 2.47 -8.77 -10.85
CA LEU A 101 1.04 -8.60 -10.54
C LEU A 101 0.75 -8.92 -9.07
N GLY A 102 1.35 -9.99 -8.53
CA GLY A 102 1.24 -10.35 -7.11
C GLY A 102 1.81 -9.27 -6.20
N GLY A 103 2.97 -8.72 -6.54
CA GLY A 103 3.59 -7.62 -5.80
C GLY A 103 2.72 -6.35 -5.78
N LEU A 104 2.16 -5.97 -6.94
CA LEU A 104 1.23 -4.84 -7.05
C LEU A 104 -0.05 -5.07 -6.24
N PHE A 105 -0.61 -6.27 -6.33
CA PHE A 105 -1.82 -6.63 -5.58
C PHE A 105 -1.58 -6.54 -4.06
N LEU A 106 -0.50 -7.14 -3.57
CA LEU A 106 -0.16 -7.16 -2.14
C LEU A 106 0.17 -5.75 -1.62
N SER A 107 0.95 -4.98 -2.35
CA SER A 107 1.32 -3.61 -1.95
C SER A 107 0.12 -2.65 -2.00
N GLY A 108 -0.72 -2.73 -3.03
CA GLY A 108 -1.96 -1.96 -3.11
C GLY A 108 -2.94 -2.33 -1.99
N GLY A 109 -3.08 -3.62 -1.69
CA GLY A 109 -3.88 -4.11 -0.57
C GLY A 109 -3.35 -3.69 0.79
N ALA A 110 -2.04 -3.75 1.00
CA ALA A 110 -1.40 -3.25 2.21
C ALA A 110 -1.65 -1.75 2.40
N LEU A 111 -1.48 -0.95 1.34
CA LEU A 111 -1.74 0.49 1.40
C LEU A 111 -3.21 0.79 1.70
N TYR A 112 -4.15 0.04 1.13
CA TYR A 112 -5.56 0.14 1.48
C TYR A 112 -5.79 -0.09 2.98
N LEU A 113 -5.25 -1.17 3.55
CA LEU A 113 -5.39 -1.49 4.97
C LEU A 113 -4.75 -0.43 5.87
N PHE A 114 -3.53 0.00 5.56
CA PHE A 114 -2.86 1.06 6.32
C PHE A 114 -3.65 2.36 6.28
N SER A 115 -4.15 2.75 5.11
CA SER A 115 -4.99 3.94 4.95
C SER A 115 -6.28 3.81 5.77
N TYR A 116 -6.92 2.64 5.74
CA TYR A 116 -8.14 2.40 6.51
C TYR A 116 -7.87 2.49 8.03
N LEU A 117 -6.83 1.84 8.53
CA LEU A 117 -6.42 1.92 9.94
C LEU A 117 -6.07 3.35 10.35
N PHE A 118 -5.44 4.10 9.45
CA PHE A 118 -5.13 5.51 9.67
C PHE A 118 -6.41 6.33 9.88
N TYR A 119 -7.34 6.29 8.94
CA TYR A 119 -8.57 7.07 9.02
C TYR A 119 -9.51 6.61 10.15
N ASP A 120 -9.57 5.31 10.42
CA ASP A 120 -10.47 4.75 11.42
C ASP A 120 -9.96 4.93 12.85
N ARG A 121 -8.64 4.84 13.08
CA ARG A 121 -8.08 4.78 14.43
C ARG A 121 -7.06 5.88 14.76
N VAL A 122 -6.17 6.19 13.83
CA VAL A 122 -5.02 7.05 14.10
C VAL A 122 -5.41 8.52 14.01
N GLU A 123 -6.10 8.91 12.94
CA GLU A 123 -6.50 10.30 12.72
C GLU A 123 -7.35 10.86 13.87
N SER A 124 -8.24 10.05 14.43
CA SER A 124 -9.13 10.46 15.54
C SER A 124 -8.47 10.50 16.91
N ARG A 125 -7.25 9.97 17.05
CA ARG A 125 -6.55 9.85 18.33
C ARG A 125 -5.28 10.69 18.42
N LEU A 126 -4.79 11.19 17.28
CA LEU A 126 -3.68 12.12 17.26
C LEU A 126 -4.20 13.54 17.46
N ASP A 127 -3.48 14.27 18.31
CA ASP A 127 -3.63 15.72 18.40
C ASP A 127 -3.18 16.38 17.08
N GLU A 128 -3.53 17.65 16.91
CA GLU A 128 -3.22 18.41 15.70
C GLU A 128 -1.71 18.41 15.38
N ARG A 129 -0.88 18.51 16.42
CA ARG A 129 0.58 18.48 16.30
C ARG A 129 1.08 17.12 15.81
N GLY A 130 0.57 16.02 16.41
CA GLY A 130 0.93 14.66 16.00
C GLY A 130 0.52 14.38 14.55
N LEU A 131 -0.67 14.82 14.15
CA LEU A 131 -1.16 14.65 12.79
C LEU A 131 -0.31 15.45 11.78
N LYS A 132 0.07 16.69 12.12
CA LYS A 132 0.97 17.51 11.29
C LYS A 132 2.33 16.85 11.14
N MET A 133 2.91 16.35 12.24
CA MET A 133 4.20 15.65 12.21
C MET A 133 4.14 14.40 11.34
N LEU A 134 3.07 13.59 11.46
CA LEU A 134 2.89 12.40 10.63
C LEU A 134 2.83 12.75 9.14
N LYS A 135 2.04 13.77 8.78
CA LYS A 135 1.96 14.26 7.39
C LYS A 135 3.33 14.74 6.88
N THR A 136 4.10 15.44 7.72
CA THR A 136 5.45 15.91 7.37
C THR A 136 6.39 14.74 7.11
N PHE A 137 6.42 13.71 7.97
CA PHE A 137 7.27 12.54 7.75
C PHE A 137 6.86 11.73 6.51
N LEU A 138 5.56 11.58 6.26
CA LEU A 138 5.08 10.94 5.03
C LEU A 138 5.48 11.74 3.78
N LEU A 139 5.41 13.07 3.85
CA LEU A 139 5.87 13.93 2.76
C LEU A 139 7.37 13.80 2.52
N VAL A 140 8.19 13.80 3.59
CA VAL A 140 9.64 13.56 3.49
C VAL A 140 9.93 12.21 2.86
N THR A 141 9.20 11.14 3.25
CA THR A 141 9.33 9.81 2.64
C THR A 141 9.02 9.85 1.14
N GLY A 142 7.92 10.49 0.74
CA GLY A 142 7.54 10.59 -0.67
C GLY A 142 8.53 11.40 -1.50
N ILE A 143 8.95 12.57 -0.99
CA ILE A 143 9.92 13.44 -1.68
C ILE A 143 11.27 12.73 -1.83
N SER A 144 11.77 12.08 -0.76
CA SER A 144 13.06 11.38 -0.82
C SER A 144 13.05 10.20 -1.79
N LEU A 145 11.93 9.46 -1.87
CA LEU A 145 11.77 8.39 -2.87
C LEU A 145 11.77 8.96 -4.30
N GLY A 146 11.04 10.05 -4.53
CA GLY A 146 11.04 10.73 -5.83
C GLY A 146 12.42 11.28 -6.20
N ALA A 147 13.11 11.93 -5.26
CA ALA A 147 14.46 12.43 -5.44
C ALA A 147 15.45 11.30 -5.77
N PHE A 148 15.35 10.16 -5.09
CA PHE A 148 16.16 8.97 -5.38
C PHE A 148 16.00 8.51 -6.85
N ILE A 149 14.76 8.32 -7.28
CA ILE A 149 14.47 7.84 -8.66
C ILE A 149 14.96 8.84 -9.70
N ILE A 150 14.64 10.13 -9.51
CA ILE A 150 15.03 11.18 -10.44
C ILE A 150 16.56 11.32 -10.50
N SER A 151 17.23 11.25 -9.37
CA SER A 151 18.69 11.37 -9.29
C SER A 151 19.41 10.22 -9.97
N ILE A 152 18.93 8.96 -9.79
CA ILE A 152 19.49 7.82 -10.54
C ILE A 152 19.31 8.02 -12.04
N PHE A 153 18.13 8.45 -12.47
CA PHE A 153 17.85 8.65 -13.87
C PHE A 153 18.73 9.75 -14.48
N LEU A 154 18.86 10.89 -13.80
CA LEU A 154 19.68 12.01 -14.26
C LEU A 154 21.18 11.66 -14.26
N HIS A 155 21.67 10.99 -13.22
CA HIS A 155 23.05 10.52 -13.17
C HIS A 155 23.39 9.64 -14.38
N ASN A 156 22.58 8.61 -14.62
CA ASN A 156 22.80 7.70 -15.74
C ASN A 156 22.63 8.37 -17.11
N ALA A 157 21.67 9.29 -17.25
CA ALA A 157 21.44 10.01 -18.49
C ALA A 157 22.61 10.96 -18.83
N ILE A 158 23.11 11.71 -17.85
CA ILE A 158 24.24 12.64 -18.03
C ILE A 158 25.50 11.87 -18.33
N SER A 159 25.82 10.84 -17.53
CA SER A 159 27.01 10.00 -17.77
C SER A 159 26.96 9.31 -19.12
N GLY A 160 25.81 8.80 -19.55
CA GLY A 160 25.67 8.11 -20.83
C GLY A 160 25.64 9.02 -22.05
N LEU A 161 25.17 10.27 -21.93
CA LEU A 161 25.08 11.21 -23.04
C LEU A 161 26.36 12.05 -23.25
N PHE A 162 27.04 12.37 -22.15
CA PHE A 162 28.16 13.33 -22.16
C PHE A 162 29.51 12.70 -21.82
N ASP A 163 29.52 11.40 -21.46
CA ASP A 163 30.73 10.68 -20.98
C ASP A 163 31.45 11.42 -19.84
N ILE A 164 30.67 12.02 -18.95
CA ILE A 164 31.13 12.81 -17.80
C ILE A 164 30.61 12.15 -16.54
N GLU A 165 31.51 11.94 -15.56
CA GLU A 165 31.07 11.53 -14.21
C GLU A 165 30.37 12.70 -13.52
N GLU A 166 29.09 12.51 -13.20
CA GLU A 166 28.27 13.51 -12.53
C GLU A 166 28.08 13.10 -11.04
N PRO A 167 28.79 13.74 -10.09
CA PRO A 167 28.79 13.31 -8.70
C PRO A 167 27.57 13.79 -7.90
N VAL A 168 26.91 14.90 -8.31
CA VAL A 168 25.85 15.52 -7.51
C VAL A 168 24.64 14.61 -7.39
N PHE A 169 24.12 14.12 -8.52
CA PHE A 169 22.97 13.21 -8.52
C PHE A 169 23.31 11.86 -7.92
N PHE A 170 24.56 11.39 -8.08
CA PHE A 170 25.04 10.19 -7.39
C PHE A 170 24.99 10.36 -5.86
N VAL A 171 25.49 11.46 -5.31
CA VAL A 171 25.47 11.74 -3.87
C VAL A 171 24.03 11.86 -3.35
N ILE A 172 23.14 12.54 -4.10
CA ILE A 172 21.72 12.64 -3.74
C ILE A 172 21.09 11.24 -3.71
N ALA A 173 21.32 10.41 -4.72
CA ALA A 173 20.72 9.08 -4.81
C ALA A 173 21.26 8.13 -3.73
N VAL A 174 22.59 8.09 -3.51
CA VAL A 174 23.21 7.06 -2.68
C VAL A 174 23.21 7.42 -1.19
N PHE A 175 23.28 8.70 -0.84
CA PHE A 175 23.41 9.14 0.55
C PHE A 175 22.22 9.94 1.04
N ILE A 176 21.85 11.03 0.37
CA ILE A 176 20.86 11.98 0.89
C ILE A 176 19.45 11.36 0.89
N SER A 177 19.02 10.82 -0.24
CA SER A 177 17.67 10.28 -0.38
C SER A 177 17.42 9.06 0.49
N PRO A 178 18.30 8.05 0.60
CA PRO A 178 18.09 6.91 1.50
C PRO A 178 18.06 7.30 2.98
N LEU A 179 18.89 8.25 3.41
CA LEU A 179 18.86 8.73 4.79
C LEU A 179 17.56 9.50 5.10
N ALA A 180 17.16 10.41 4.22
CA ALA A 180 15.89 11.14 4.37
C ALA A 180 14.69 10.20 4.34
N PHE A 181 14.69 9.18 3.47
CA PHE A 181 13.68 8.14 3.38
C PHE A 181 13.58 7.34 4.68
N ALA A 182 14.72 6.90 5.24
CA ALA A 182 14.77 6.17 6.50
C ALA A 182 14.19 7.01 7.66
N VAL A 183 14.59 8.28 7.78
CA VAL A 183 14.06 9.20 8.79
C VAL A 183 12.56 9.39 8.61
N GLY A 184 12.09 9.57 7.39
CA GLY A 184 10.67 9.73 7.05
C GLY A 184 9.85 8.50 7.44
N ILE A 185 10.31 7.29 7.07
CA ILE A 185 9.63 6.03 7.41
C ILE A 185 9.62 5.81 8.93
N ILE A 186 10.77 5.90 9.60
CA ILE A 186 10.86 5.66 11.04
C ILE A 186 9.97 6.66 11.80
N GLY A 187 10.05 7.95 11.47
CA GLY A 187 9.22 8.98 12.07
C GLY A 187 7.73 8.75 11.85
N SER A 188 7.32 8.37 10.64
CA SER A 188 5.93 8.01 10.31
C SER A 188 5.46 6.82 11.14
N LEU A 189 6.25 5.75 11.22
CA LEU A 189 5.91 4.54 11.98
C LEU A 189 5.76 4.82 13.47
N VAL A 190 6.68 5.58 14.08
CA VAL A 190 6.62 5.93 15.50
C VAL A 190 5.33 6.69 15.82
N ILE A 191 4.98 7.71 15.03
CA ILE A 191 3.77 8.49 15.26
C ILE A 191 2.51 7.67 14.97
N PHE A 192 2.52 6.86 13.92
CA PHE A 192 1.42 5.97 13.58
C PHE A 192 1.15 4.96 14.72
N ILE A 193 2.19 4.32 15.24
CA ILE A 193 2.10 3.38 16.37
C ILE A 193 1.58 4.10 17.61
N LYS A 194 2.11 5.30 17.92
CA LYS A 194 1.61 6.13 19.01
C LYS A 194 0.10 6.39 18.86
N GLY A 195 -0.37 6.76 17.67
CA GLY A 195 -1.78 6.98 17.39
C GLY A 195 -2.63 5.72 17.54
N LEU A 196 -2.12 4.53 17.17
CA LEU A 196 -2.83 3.27 17.35
C LEU A 196 -3.08 2.91 18.81
N PHE A 197 -2.13 3.21 19.71
CA PHE A 197 -2.16 2.85 21.13
C PHE A 197 -2.57 3.99 22.05
N SER A 198 -2.69 5.22 21.54
CA SER A 198 -3.22 6.34 22.31
C SER A 198 -4.67 6.06 22.69
N LYS A 199 -5.04 6.43 23.95
CA LYS A 199 -6.45 6.44 24.35
C LYS A 199 -7.16 7.50 23.51
N ALA A 200 -8.39 7.21 23.09
CA ALA A 200 -9.22 8.23 22.45
C ALA A 200 -9.38 9.42 23.42
N LEU A 201 -9.05 10.61 22.92
CA LEU A 201 -9.30 11.89 23.63
C LEU A 201 -10.79 12.11 23.79
#